data_be6e8bf26ef658c87a202c82c624374b
#
_entry.id   be6e8bf26ef658c87a202c82c624374b
#
_cell.length_a   1.000
_cell.length_b   1.000
_cell.length_c   1.000
_cell.angle_alpha   90.00
_cell.angle_beta   90.00
_cell.angle_gamma   90.00
#
_symmetry.space_group_name_H-M   'P 1'
#
loop_
_entity.id
_entity.type
_entity.pdbx_description
1 polymer ?
#
loop_
_entity_poly.entity_id
_entity_poly.type
_entity_poly.pdbx_seq_one_letter_code
_entity_poly.pdbx_strand_id
1 'polypeptide(L)'
;MQHFTLKSLLLPLLLLLGATYAMAQVRAITSDGDEVMLYPNGTWEYINRRPNPYDYQEPPTAVGAGISGRHIGIIVRRQLLVVLRDGMLEDVIIYDSKGQPAYSYRDGVYQLPYGWQVRYEPLSDRVAQFGPYTFKYQMLSDRLERVGTCEIDYEMLSDRVRRIGGYDIRYDAFSSLIKRVGNIEILYDAFNERVTGLRGQDPNLEIYFMRQGKRRPLPLL
;
A
#
# COMPACT_ATOMS: atom_id res chain seq x y z
N MET A 1 -65.74 -23.18 37.91
CA MET A 1 -65.35 -21.97 37.17
C MET A 1 -63.89 -21.62 37.60
N GLN A 2 -62.91 -21.94 36.75
CA GLN A 2 -61.52 -21.62 37.03
C GLN A 2 -61.26 -20.20 36.58
N HIS A 3 -60.92 -19.31 37.53
CA HIS A 3 -60.47 -17.95 37.24
C HIS A 3 -59.04 -18.01 36.68
N PHE A 4 -58.91 -18.00 35.35
CA PHE A 4 -57.65 -17.74 34.72
C PHE A 4 -57.26 -16.28 35.01
N THR A 5 -56.30 -16.11 35.88
CA THR A 5 -55.85 -14.77 36.27
C THR A 5 -55.02 -14.17 35.14
N LEU A 6 -55.33 -12.95 34.76
CA LEU A 6 -54.68 -12.17 33.72
C LEU A 6 -53.16 -12.12 33.86
N LYS A 7 -52.65 -12.36 35.07
CA LYS A 7 -51.22 -12.41 35.40
C LYS A 7 -50.47 -13.61 34.77
N SER A 8 -51.16 -14.75 34.49
CA SER A 8 -50.51 -15.92 33.91
C SER A 8 -50.28 -15.80 32.41
N LEU A 9 -50.95 -14.85 31.77
CA LEU A 9 -50.78 -14.59 30.32
C LEU A 9 -49.72 -13.51 30.04
N LEU A 10 -49.49 -12.62 31.00
CA LEU A 10 -48.49 -11.55 30.87
C LEU A 10 -47.05 -12.04 30.89
N LEU A 11 -46.77 -13.10 31.65
CA LEU A 11 -45.42 -13.64 31.79
C LEU A 11 -44.85 -14.25 30.50
N PRO A 12 -45.58 -15.11 29.76
CA PRO A 12 -45.12 -15.64 28.49
C PRO A 12 -45.07 -14.57 27.37
N LEU A 13 -45.96 -13.55 27.43
CA LEU A 13 -45.91 -12.45 26.48
C LEU A 13 -44.66 -11.56 26.70
N LEU A 14 -44.22 -11.35 27.94
CA LEU A 14 -43.01 -10.62 28.25
C LEU A 14 -41.75 -11.39 27.85
N LEU A 15 -41.77 -12.73 27.96
CA LEU A 15 -40.67 -13.60 27.49
C LEU A 15 -40.57 -13.63 25.94
N LEU A 16 -41.70 -13.52 25.23
CA LEU A 16 -41.71 -13.44 23.78
C LEU A 16 -41.19 -12.06 23.25
N LEU A 17 -41.43 -10.99 23.98
CA LEU A 17 -40.91 -9.65 23.67
C LEU A 17 -39.42 -9.49 23.99
N GLY A 18 -38.89 -10.31 24.91
CA GLY A 18 -37.45 -10.31 25.25
C GLY A 18 -36.56 -11.12 24.29
N ALA A 19 -37.12 -11.86 23.35
CA ALA A 19 -36.39 -12.68 22.39
C ALA A 19 -35.93 -11.88 21.13
N THR A 20 -35.88 -10.55 21.24
CA THR A 20 -35.52 -9.71 20.13
C THR A 20 -34.04 -9.34 20.14
N TYR A 21 -33.42 -9.60 19.00
CA TYR A 21 -32.15 -9.08 18.57
C TYR A 21 -30.88 -9.69 19.19
N ALA A 22 -30.76 -11.01 19.11
CA ALA A 22 -29.43 -11.56 18.92
C ALA A 22 -28.95 -11.10 17.51
N MET A 23 -28.37 -9.94 17.43
CA MET A 23 -27.68 -9.48 16.23
C MET A 23 -26.58 -10.50 15.94
N ALA A 24 -26.82 -11.42 15.03
CA ALA A 24 -25.86 -12.42 14.65
C ALA A 24 -24.69 -11.71 13.91
N GLN A 25 -23.63 -11.46 14.66
CA GLN A 25 -22.36 -11.07 14.09
C GLN A 25 -21.74 -12.33 13.46
N VAL A 26 -21.38 -12.26 12.19
CA VAL A 26 -20.80 -13.38 11.45
C VAL A 26 -19.31 -13.12 11.26
N ARG A 27 -18.48 -14.04 11.74
CA ARG A 27 -17.06 -14.04 11.36
C ARG A 27 -16.91 -14.62 9.97
N ALA A 28 -16.16 -13.94 9.12
CA ALA A 28 -15.77 -14.41 7.80
C ALA A 28 -14.26 -14.25 7.62
N ILE A 29 -13.71 -15.01 6.69
CA ILE A 29 -12.31 -14.92 6.29
C ILE A 29 -12.29 -14.38 4.87
N THR A 30 -11.52 -13.32 4.62
CA THR A 30 -11.31 -12.79 3.27
C THR A 30 -10.48 -13.74 2.43
N SER A 31 -10.45 -13.54 1.11
CA SER A 31 -9.56 -14.29 0.19
C SER A 31 -8.09 -14.22 0.61
N ASP A 32 -7.70 -13.13 1.28
CA ASP A 32 -6.33 -12.88 1.72
C ASP A 32 -6.04 -13.49 3.10
N GLY A 33 -7.06 -14.15 3.71
CA GLY A 33 -6.96 -14.84 4.98
C GLY A 33 -7.07 -13.92 6.21
N ASP A 34 -7.59 -12.72 6.04
CA ASP A 34 -7.90 -11.81 7.15
C ASP A 34 -9.27 -12.14 7.74
N GLU A 35 -9.39 -12.07 9.07
CA GLU A 35 -10.66 -12.26 9.75
C GLU A 35 -11.45 -10.94 9.80
N VAL A 36 -12.70 -11.00 9.38
CA VAL A 36 -13.63 -9.86 9.41
C VAL A 36 -14.89 -10.20 10.19
N MET A 37 -15.47 -9.20 10.85
CA MET A 37 -16.78 -9.23 11.45
C MET A 37 -17.78 -8.59 10.50
N LEU A 38 -18.80 -9.34 10.10
CA LEU A 38 -19.91 -8.85 9.30
C LEU A 38 -21.06 -8.49 10.24
N TYR A 39 -21.62 -7.30 10.05
CA TYR A 39 -22.77 -6.79 10.82
C TYR A 39 -24.06 -6.88 10.00
N PRO A 40 -25.22 -7.07 10.65
CA PRO A 40 -26.52 -7.16 9.96
C PRO A 40 -26.89 -5.90 9.16
N ASN A 41 -26.30 -4.76 9.47
CA ASN A 41 -26.50 -3.50 8.73
C ASN A 41 -25.73 -3.43 7.40
N GLY A 42 -25.03 -4.54 7.02
CA GLY A 42 -24.22 -4.59 5.81
C GLY A 42 -22.83 -3.95 5.94
N THR A 43 -22.44 -3.50 7.15
CA THR A 43 -21.07 -3.04 7.42
C THR A 43 -20.20 -4.20 7.89
N TRP A 44 -18.90 -4.01 7.85
CA TRP A 44 -17.94 -4.99 8.32
C TRP A 44 -16.69 -4.28 8.88
N GLU A 45 -15.96 -4.98 9.75
CA GLU A 45 -14.68 -4.52 10.26
C GLU A 45 -13.68 -5.68 10.38
N TYR A 46 -12.40 -5.39 10.31
CA TYR A 46 -11.36 -6.39 10.56
C TYR A 46 -11.27 -6.70 12.06
N ILE A 47 -11.38 -8.00 12.43
CA ILE A 47 -11.13 -8.48 13.79
C ILE A 47 -9.64 -8.68 13.99
N ASN A 48 -9.01 -9.26 12.97
CA ASN A 48 -7.59 -9.63 13.00
C ASN A 48 -7.03 -9.35 11.61
N ARG A 49 -6.77 -8.06 11.34
CA ARG A 49 -6.11 -7.67 10.11
C ARG A 49 -4.66 -8.10 10.24
N ARG A 50 -4.18 -8.95 9.35
CA ARG A 50 -2.73 -9.08 9.17
C ARG A 50 -2.19 -7.68 9.00
N PRO A 51 -1.14 -7.28 9.75
CA PRO A 51 -0.56 -5.96 9.53
C PRO A 51 -0.28 -5.85 8.05
N ASN A 52 -1.05 -5.00 7.35
CA ASN A 52 -0.71 -4.66 5.97
C ASN A 52 0.76 -4.23 6.04
N PRO A 53 1.67 -4.86 5.32
CA PRO A 53 3.08 -4.47 5.36
C PRO A 53 3.29 -2.99 5.02
N TYR A 54 2.26 -2.34 4.52
CA TYR A 54 2.19 -0.93 4.19
C TYR A 54 1.31 -0.08 5.13
N ASP A 55 0.71 -0.65 6.20
CA ASP A 55 0.05 0.13 7.25
C ASP A 55 1.10 0.94 8.02
N TYR A 56 1.02 2.23 7.88
CA TYR A 56 1.96 3.18 8.47
C TYR A 56 1.47 3.71 9.82
N GLN A 57 2.36 3.82 10.78
CA GLN A 57 2.05 4.40 12.09
C GLN A 57 2.92 5.59 12.51
N GLU A 58 3.87 6.07 11.74
CA GLU A 58 4.58 7.32 12.05
C GLU A 58 5.39 7.81 10.85
N PRO A 59 5.43 9.12 10.58
CA PRO A 59 6.40 9.68 9.65
C PRO A 59 7.81 9.31 10.12
N PRO A 60 8.76 9.09 9.23
CA PRO A 60 10.14 8.91 9.62
C PRO A 60 10.66 10.24 10.19
N THR A 61 10.31 10.50 11.44
CA THR A 61 10.80 11.62 12.21
C THR A 61 12.23 11.34 12.64
N ALA A 62 13.13 11.19 11.81
CA ALA A 62 14.56 11.38 12.07
C ALA A 62 15.33 10.63 10.99
N VAL A 63 15.75 11.34 10.02
CA VAL A 63 17.01 11.08 9.36
C VAL A 63 18.04 10.98 10.48
N GLY A 64 18.59 9.79 10.75
CA GLY A 64 19.68 9.68 11.73
C GLY A 64 19.84 8.39 12.49
N ALA A 65 18.79 7.65 12.78
CA ALA A 65 18.93 6.45 13.61
C ALA A 65 18.92 5.15 12.79
N GLY A 66 20.03 4.82 12.14
CA GLY A 66 20.26 3.47 11.60
C GLY A 66 19.45 3.09 10.37
N ILE A 67 18.99 4.07 9.58
CA ILE A 67 18.22 3.82 8.36
C ILE A 67 19.18 3.56 7.21
N SER A 68 19.07 2.36 6.60
CA SER A 68 19.84 2.03 5.40
C SER A 68 19.25 2.71 4.16
N GLY A 69 20.14 3.26 3.31
CA GLY A 69 19.75 3.79 2.00
C GLY A 69 19.46 2.74 0.93
N ARG A 70 19.45 1.47 1.28
CA ARG A 70 19.21 0.37 0.34
C ARG A 70 17.74 0.15 0.01
N HIS A 71 16.83 0.62 0.88
CA HIS A 71 15.40 0.43 0.71
C HIS A 71 14.71 1.80 0.80
N ILE A 72 14.32 2.33 -0.34
CA ILE A 72 13.71 3.65 -0.45
C ILE A 72 12.40 3.62 -1.20
N GLY A 73 11.50 4.49 -0.78
CA GLY A 73 10.28 4.82 -1.48
C GLY A 73 10.39 6.21 -2.12
N ILE A 74 9.95 6.34 -3.36
CA ILE A 74 9.94 7.58 -4.12
C ILE A 74 8.50 7.87 -4.49
N ILE A 75 7.92 8.94 -3.91
CA ILE A 75 6.59 9.40 -4.28
C ILE A 75 6.71 10.40 -5.43
N VAL A 76 6.04 10.11 -6.52
CA VAL A 76 5.98 10.96 -7.70
C VAL A 76 4.57 11.55 -7.82
N ARG A 77 4.48 12.89 -7.87
CA ARG A 77 3.24 13.64 -8.05
C ARG A 77 2.14 13.27 -7.03
N ARG A 78 2.51 12.87 -5.83
CA ARG A 78 1.60 12.49 -4.73
C ARG A 78 0.58 11.41 -5.06
N GLN A 79 0.82 10.57 -6.07
CA GLN A 79 -0.14 9.55 -6.50
C GLN A 79 0.45 8.15 -6.53
N LEU A 80 1.73 8.06 -6.81
CA LEU A 80 2.44 6.79 -6.94
C LEU A 80 3.63 6.76 -6.00
N LEU A 81 3.72 5.70 -5.20
CA LEU A 81 4.93 5.36 -4.46
C LEU A 81 5.66 4.25 -5.20
N VAL A 82 6.84 4.53 -5.68
CA VAL A 82 7.75 3.55 -6.28
C VAL A 82 8.74 3.10 -5.22
N VAL A 83 8.76 1.83 -4.91
CA VAL A 83 9.63 1.24 -3.90
C VAL A 83 10.80 0.55 -4.58
N LEU A 84 12.01 0.94 -4.18
CA LEU A 84 13.25 0.37 -4.67
C LEU A 84 14.02 -0.32 -3.54
N ARG A 85 14.52 -1.51 -3.81
CA ARG A 85 15.46 -2.24 -2.96
C ARG A 85 16.75 -2.49 -3.71
N ASP A 86 17.88 -2.03 -3.17
CA ASP A 86 19.19 -2.12 -3.82
C ASP A 86 19.18 -1.58 -5.27
N GLY A 87 18.34 -0.56 -5.52
CA GLY A 87 18.13 0.03 -6.83
C GLY A 87 17.17 -0.71 -7.75
N MET A 88 16.74 -1.91 -7.43
CA MET A 88 15.77 -2.68 -8.21
C MET A 88 14.35 -2.31 -7.81
N LEU A 89 13.43 -2.35 -8.77
CA LEU A 89 12.00 -2.14 -8.50
C LEU A 89 11.47 -3.29 -7.62
N GLU A 90 11.00 -2.96 -6.42
CA GLU A 90 10.36 -3.91 -5.53
C GLU A 90 8.83 -3.81 -5.61
N ASP A 91 8.30 -2.60 -5.68
CA ASP A 91 6.85 -2.38 -5.71
C ASP A 91 6.48 -1.03 -6.33
N VAL A 92 5.23 -0.92 -6.79
CA VAL A 92 4.58 0.35 -7.13
C VAL A 92 3.22 0.38 -6.48
N ILE A 93 2.99 1.37 -5.63
CA ILE A 93 1.75 1.50 -4.88
C ILE A 93 0.96 2.68 -5.41
N ILE A 94 -0.30 2.43 -5.72
CA ILE A 94 -1.27 3.44 -6.14
C ILE A 94 -2.14 3.79 -4.96
N TYR A 95 -2.28 5.08 -4.71
CA TYR A 95 -3.14 5.62 -3.67
C TYR A 95 -4.46 6.11 -4.27
N ASP A 96 -5.52 5.98 -3.50
CA ASP A 96 -6.82 6.58 -3.82
C ASP A 96 -6.82 8.09 -3.53
N SER A 97 -7.95 8.75 -3.83
CA SER A 97 -8.13 10.19 -3.57
C SER A 97 -8.11 10.58 -2.08
N LYS A 98 -8.20 9.59 -1.18
CA LYS A 98 -8.14 9.78 0.28
C LYS A 98 -6.73 9.51 0.83
N GLY A 99 -5.76 9.21 -0.05
CA GLY A 99 -4.41 8.86 0.35
C GLY A 99 -4.28 7.45 0.95
N GLN A 100 -5.25 6.57 0.70
CA GLN A 100 -5.18 5.17 1.14
C GLN A 100 -4.59 4.31 0.03
N PRO A 101 -3.73 3.32 0.34
CA PRO A 101 -3.20 2.41 -0.65
C PRO A 101 -4.34 1.57 -1.25
N ALA A 102 -4.49 1.62 -2.57
CA ALA A 102 -5.53 0.91 -3.30
C ALA A 102 -4.98 -0.30 -4.06
N TYR A 103 -3.74 -0.22 -4.54
CA TYR A 103 -3.12 -1.27 -5.32
C TYR A 103 -1.61 -1.33 -5.08
N SER A 104 -1.04 -2.52 -5.08
CA SER A 104 0.38 -2.80 -5.10
C SER A 104 0.71 -3.65 -6.33
N TYR A 105 1.77 -3.31 -7.04
CA TYR A 105 2.26 -4.10 -8.16
C TYR A 105 2.66 -5.52 -7.74
N ARG A 106 3.20 -5.67 -6.53
CA ARG A 106 3.63 -6.95 -5.99
C ARG A 106 2.50 -7.76 -5.34
N ASP A 107 1.65 -7.09 -4.53
CA ASP A 107 0.68 -7.78 -3.66
C ASP A 107 -0.76 -7.74 -4.23
N GLY A 108 -1.01 -6.97 -5.31
CA GLY A 108 -2.31 -6.88 -5.97
C GLY A 108 -3.23 -5.78 -5.43
N VAL A 109 -4.52 -6.00 -5.54
CA VAL A 109 -5.56 -5.03 -5.14
C VAL A 109 -5.81 -5.11 -3.65
N TYR A 110 -5.62 -3.99 -2.93
CA TYR A 110 -6.01 -3.87 -1.52
C TYR A 110 -7.45 -3.44 -1.35
N GLN A 111 -7.85 -2.45 -2.13
CA GLN A 111 -9.23 -1.97 -2.17
C GLN A 111 -9.53 -1.42 -3.56
N LEU A 112 -10.77 -1.51 -3.97
CA LEU A 112 -11.23 -0.94 -5.24
C LEU A 112 -12.02 0.34 -4.96
N PRO A 113 -11.45 1.53 -5.22
CA PRO A 113 -12.16 2.79 -5.02
C PRO A 113 -13.43 2.85 -5.87
N TYR A 114 -14.45 3.55 -5.37
CA TYR A 114 -15.73 3.67 -6.07
C TYR A 114 -15.55 4.19 -7.52
N GLY A 115 -16.16 3.50 -8.46
CA GLY A 115 -16.08 3.81 -9.89
C GLY A 115 -14.81 3.35 -10.60
N TRP A 116 -13.86 2.73 -9.87
CA TRP A 116 -12.66 2.16 -10.49
C TRP A 116 -12.92 0.73 -10.94
N GLN A 117 -12.15 0.28 -11.92
CA GLN A 117 -12.19 -1.07 -12.47
C GLN A 117 -10.77 -1.63 -12.57
N VAL A 118 -10.67 -2.95 -12.47
CA VAL A 118 -9.44 -3.68 -12.75
C VAL A 118 -9.59 -4.39 -14.07
N ARG A 119 -8.60 -4.27 -14.94
CA ARG A 119 -8.52 -5.03 -16.20
C ARG A 119 -7.17 -5.73 -16.25
N TYR A 120 -7.18 -6.96 -16.68
CA TYR A 120 -5.98 -7.79 -16.85
C TYR A 120 -5.60 -7.87 -18.33
N GLU A 121 -4.34 -8.15 -18.62
CA GLU A 121 -3.92 -8.47 -19.97
C GLU A 121 -4.55 -9.79 -20.43
N PRO A 122 -4.91 -9.90 -21.72
CA PRO A 122 -5.34 -11.19 -22.26
C PRO A 122 -4.23 -12.22 -22.06
N LEU A 123 -4.59 -13.41 -21.55
CA LEU A 123 -3.70 -14.56 -21.39
C LEU A 123 -2.60 -14.40 -20.32
N SER A 124 -2.70 -13.40 -19.44
CA SER A 124 -1.81 -13.26 -18.29
C SER A 124 -2.55 -12.71 -17.06
N ASP A 125 -1.98 -12.94 -15.89
CA ASP A 125 -2.52 -12.39 -14.62
C ASP A 125 -2.05 -10.95 -14.36
N ARG A 126 -1.38 -10.33 -15.34
CA ARG A 126 -0.87 -8.97 -15.20
C ARG A 126 -1.99 -7.95 -15.33
N VAL A 127 -1.98 -6.98 -14.43
CA VAL A 127 -2.93 -5.88 -14.48
C VAL A 127 -2.60 -4.96 -15.66
N ALA A 128 -3.52 -4.81 -16.60
CA ALA A 128 -3.42 -3.86 -17.72
C ALA A 128 -3.94 -2.47 -17.33
N GLN A 129 -4.90 -2.41 -16.39
CA GLN A 129 -5.48 -1.16 -15.91
C GLN A 129 -6.01 -1.30 -14.50
N PHE A 130 -5.76 -0.30 -13.66
CA PHE A 130 -6.36 -0.14 -12.33
C PHE A 130 -6.90 1.29 -12.21
N GLY A 131 -8.22 1.44 -12.22
CA GLY A 131 -8.88 2.73 -12.27
C GLY A 131 -8.37 3.60 -13.43
N PRO A 132 -7.87 4.81 -13.18
CA PRO A 132 -7.34 5.70 -14.21
C PRO A 132 -5.92 5.33 -14.69
N TYR A 133 -5.26 4.36 -14.06
CA TYR A 133 -3.87 4.00 -14.34
C TYR A 133 -3.80 2.83 -15.31
N THR A 134 -3.14 3.02 -16.47
CA THR A 134 -2.77 1.94 -17.39
C THR A 134 -1.37 1.46 -17.08
N PHE A 135 -1.16 0.15 -17.19
CA PHE A 135 0.14 -0.49 -16.98
C PHE A 135 0.75 -0.87 -18.32
N LYS A 136 2.05 -0.73 -18.45
CA LYS A 136 2.80 -1.20 -19.58
C LYS A 136 4.01 -1.98 -19.09
N TYR A 137 4.24 -3.11 -19.70
CA TYR A 137 5.32 -4.02 -19.39
C TYR A 137 6.28 -4.15 -20.57
N GLN A 138 7.54 -4.42 -20.29
CA GLN A 138 8.52 -4.70 -21.33
C GLN A 138 8.20 -6.05 -21.98
N MET A 139 8.31 -6.10 -23.31
CA MET A 139 7.86 -7.24 -24.12
C MET A 139 8.63 -8.55 -23.83
N LEU A 140 9.89 -8.46 -23.39
CA LEU A 140 10.77 -9.64 -23.22
C LEU A 140 11.12 -9.96 -21.77
N SER A 141 10.79 -9.10 -20.81
CA SER A 141 11.30 -9.23 -19.43
C SER A 141 10.23 -9.12 -18.36
N ASP A 142 8.97 -8.99 -18.71
CA ASP A 142 7.83 -8.80 -17.78
C ASP A 142 8.01 -7.62 -16.78
N ARG A 143 9.07 -6.81 -16.94
CA ARG A 143 9.32 -5.67 -16.06
C ARG A 143 8.30 -4.55 -16.33
N LEU A 144 7.86 -3.93 -15.27
CA LEU A 144 6.94 -2.79 -15.36
C LEU A 144 7.67 -1.60 -15.99
N GLU A 145 7.18 -1.12 -17.13
CA GLU A 145 7.75 0.01 -17.88
C GLU A 145 7.03 1.31 -17.58
N ARG A 146 5.71 1.27 -17.27
CA ARG A 146 4.92 2.48 -17.03
C ARG A 146 3.67 2.19 -16.23
N VAL A 147 3.32 3.14 -15.36
CA VAL A 147 2.04 3.19 -14.65
C VAL A 147 1.42 4.57 -14.87
N GLY A 148 0.31 4.63 -15.58
CA GLY A 148 -0.30 5.89 -16.01
C GLY A 148 0.69 6.73 -16.83
N THR A 149 1.06 7.90 -16.35
CA THR A 149 2.06 8.79 -16.95
C THR A 149 3.47 8.64 -16.39
N CYS A 150 3.64 7.78 -15.38
CA CYS A 150 4.93 7.56 -14.75
C CYS A 150 5.69 6.45 -15.47
N GLU A 151 6.73 6.81 -16.21
CA GLU A 151 7.65 5.88 -16.86
C GLU A 151 8.70 5.39 -15.88
N ILE A 152 9.10 4.12 -16.01
CA ILE A 152 10.14 3.46 -15.22
C ILE A 152 11.16 2.91 -16.21
N ASP A 153 12.32 3.51 -16.24
CA ASP A 153 13.43 3.06 -17.09
C ASP A 153 14.48 2.34 -16.27
N TYR A 154 15.11 1.36 -16.89
CA TYR A 154 16.12 0.52 -16.29
C TYR A 154 17.49 0.75 -16.93
N GLU A 155 18.56 0.43 -16.23
CA GLU A 155 19.89 0.37 -16.77
C GLU A 155 20.00 -0.77 -17.80
N MET A 156 20.83 -0.60 -18.81
CA MET A 156 20.90 -1.54 -19.94
C MET A 156 21.44 -2.93 -19.54
N LEU A 157 22.33 -3.00 -18.55
CA LEU A 157 23.01 -4.24 -18.16
C LEU A 157 22.66 -4.73 -16.77
N SER A 158 21.68 -4.09 -16.13
CA SER A 158 21.23 -4.45 -14.79
C SER A 158 19.71 -4.23 -14.65
N ASP A 159 19.12 -4.78 -13.60
CA ASP A 159 17.70 -4.55 -13.29
C ASP A 159 17.50 -3.27 -12.44
N ARG A 160 18.54 -2.45 -12.28
CA ARG A 160 18.43 -1.20 -11.52
C ARG A 160 17.61 -0.18 -12.27
N VAL A 161 16.77 0.52 -11.55
CA VAL A 161 15.93 1.58 -12.09
C VAL A 161 16.80 2.83 -12.33
N ARG A 162 16.85 3.29 -13.57
CA ARG A 162 17.63 4.46 -13.98
C ARG A 162 16.82 5.76 -13.90
N ARG A 163 15.49 5.69 -14.11
CA ARG A 163 14.61 6.86 -14.12
C ARG A 163 13.19 6.50 -13.71
N ILE A 164 12.53 7.41 -13.02
CA ILE A 164 11.13 7.28 -12.60
C ILE A 164 10.42 8.59 -12.88
N GLY A 165 9.38 8.57 -13.73
CA GLY A 165 8.49 9.72 -13.98
C GLY A 165 9.21 10.99 -14.45
N GLY A 166 10.34 10.87 -15.12
CA GLY A 166 11.16 11.99 -15.58
C GLY A 166 12.32 12.36 -14.66
N TYR A 167 12.44 11.70 -13.50
CA TYR A 167 13.53 11.91 -12.53
C TYR A 167 14.64 10.89 -12.73
N ASP A 168 15.83 11.33 -13.10
CA ASP A 168 17.01 10.46 -13.19
C ASP A 168 17.45 9.99 -11.80
N ILE A 169 17.80 8.71 -11.70
CA ILE A 169 18.38 8.12 -10.50
C ILE A 169 19.88 7.92 -10.73
N ARG A 170 20.67 8.39 -9.78
CA ARG A 170 22.11 8.19 -9.80
C ARG A 170 22.56 7.37 -8.61
N TYR A 171 23.39 6.40 -8.88
CA TYR A 171 23.93 5.46 -7.90
C TYR A 171 25.36 5.83 -7.52
N ASP A 172 25.78 5.34 -6.38
CA ASP A 172 27.18 5.31 -6.01
C ASP A 172 27.95 4.37 -6.95
N ALA A 173 29.19 4.72 -7.26
CA ALA A 173 30.00 3.94 -8.20
C ALA A 173 30.38 2.54 -7.69
N PHE A 174 30.39 2.35 -6.37
CA PHE A 174 30.91 1.13 -5.73
C PHE A 174 29.84 0.36 -4.95
N SER A 175 28.64 0.92 -4.80
CA SER A 175 27.54 0.33 -4.05
C SER A 175 26.23 0.47 -4.82
N SER A 176 25.19 -0.19 -4.37
CA SER A 176 23.82 -0.05 -4.93
C SER A 176 23.07 1.13 -4.32
N LEU A 177 23.73 1.99 -3.55
CA LEU A 177 23.11 3.12 -2.90
C LEU A 177 22.74 4.20 -3.90
N ILE A 178 21.51 4.70 -3.78
CA ILE A 178 21.04 5.81 -4.59
C ILE A 178 21.61 7.12 -4.01
N LYS A 179 22.43 7.81 -4.76
CA LYS A 179 22.99 9.11 -4.37
C LYS A 179 22.08 10.28 -4.70
N ARG A 180 21.29 10.17 -5.77
CA ARG A 180 20.42 11.26 -6.20
C ARG A 180 19.19 10.75 -6.94
N VAL A 181 18.07 11.43 -6.71
CA VAL A 181 16.84 11.28 -7.49
C VAL A 181 16.44 12.67 -7.95
N GLY A 182 16.44 12.91 -9.27
CA GLY A 182 16.25 14.23 -9.83
C GLY A 182 17.27 15.24 -9.29
N ASN A 183 16.81 16.27 -8.57
CA ASN A 183 17.63 17.29 -7.92
C ASN A 183 17.85 17.05 -6.41
N ILE A 184 17.26 15.97 -5.84
CA ILE A 184 17.42 15.64 -4.43
C ILE A 184 18.61 14.70 -4.26
N GLU A 185 19.62 15.13 -3.51
CA GLU A 185 20.79 14.35 -3.14
C GLU A 185 20.58 13.67 -1.78
N ILE A 186 20.96 12.40 -1.69
CA ILE A 186 20.89 11.61 -0.47
C ILE A 186 22.29 11.60 0.16
N LEU A 187 22.37 12.04 1.39
CA LEU A 187 23.62 12.10 2.15
C LEU A 187 23.75 10.85 3.02
N TYR A 188 24.93 10.24 2.99
CA TYR A 188 25.25 9.03 3.73
C TYR A 188 26.40 9.25 4.71
N ASP A 189 26.38 8.46 5.76
CA ASP A 189 27.56 8.29 6.63
C ASP A 189 28.67 7.56 5.86
N ALA A 190 29.90 7.98 6.09
CA ALA A 190 31.05 7.49 5.34
C ALA A 190 31.39 6.01 5.61
N PHE A 191 30.89 5.42 6.71
CA PHE A 191 31.37 4.12 7.19
C PHE A 191 30.30 3.02 7.17
N ASN A 192 29.02 3.35 7.23
CA ASN A 192 27.98 2.36 7.49
C ASN A 192 26.74 2.47 6.60
N GLU A 193 26.83 3.21 5.50
CA GLU A 193 25.74 3.37 4.51
C GLU A 193 24.43 3.91 5.10
N ARG A 194 24.49 4.56 6.24
CA ARG A 194 23.32 5.16 6.89
C ARG A 194 23.00 6.51 6.29
N VAL A 195 21.73 6.77 6.08
CA VAL A 195 21.27 8.06 5.60
C VAL A 195 21.43 9.09 6.72
N THR A 196 22.11 10.19 6.43
CA THR A 196 22.34 11.31 7.35
C THR A 196 21.50 12.53 6.99
N GLY A 197 20.99 12.63 5.74
CA GLY A 197 20.18 13.75 5.33
C GLY A 197 19.78 13.72 3.86
N LEU A 198 19.01 14.73 3.49
CA LEU A 198 18.66 15.05 2.10
C LEU A 198 19.11 16.47 1.81
N ARG A 199 19.57 16.72 0.59
CA ARG A 199 19.88 18.05 0.07
C ARG A 199 19.13 18.29 -1.23
N GLY A 200 18.47 19.42 -1.34
CA GLY A 200 17.59 19.76 -2.46
C GLY A 200 16.11 19.54 -2.12
N GLN A 201 15.25 20.08 -2.95
CA GLN A 201 13.79 19.98 -2.80
C GLN A 201 13.14 19.93 -4.17
N ASP A 202 12.02 19.21 -4.28
CA ASP A 202 11.16 19.20 -5.46
C ASP A 202 9.71 19.03 -4.99
N PRO A 203 8.78 19.91 -5.39
CA PRO A 203 7.40 19.88 -4.92
C PRO A 203 6.62 18.63 -5.40
N ASN A 204 7.13 17.94 -6.40
CA ASN A 204 6.48 16.76 -7.00
C ASN A 204 7.22 15.46 -6.68
N LEU A 205 8.24 15.51 -5.84
CA LEU A 205 9.10 14.38 -5.53
C LEU A 205 9.37 14.31 -4.03
N GLU A 206 9.00 13.21 -3.41
CA GLU A 206 9.29 12.95 -2.00
C GLU A 206 10.06 11.63 -1.87
N ILE A 207 11.07 11.59 -1.00
CA ILE A 207 11.90 10.43 -0.78
C ILE A 207 11.72 9.94 0.65
N TYR A 208 11.46 8.65 0.79
CA TYR A 208 11.27 7.96 2.06
C TYR A 208 12.26 6.82 2.22
N PHE A 209 12.66 6.57 3.45
CA PHE A 209 13.57 5.47 3.77
C PHE A 209 12.82 4.43 4.58
N MET A 210 12.84 3.19 4.10
CA MET A 210 12.16 2.09 4.76
C MET A 210 13.12 1.35 5.70
N ARG A 211 12.67 1.06 6.92
CA ARG A 211 13.43 0.22 7.84
C ARG A 211 13.37 -1.23 7.37
N GLN A 212 14.51 -1.93 7.44
CA GLN A 212 14.52 -3.37 7.19
C GLN A 212 13.47 -4.08 8.06
N GLY A 213 12.62 -4.89 7.46
CA GLY A 213 11.58 -5.67 8.13
C GLY A 213 10.26 -4.96 8.38
N LYS A 214 10.12 -3.66 8.10
CA LYS A 214 8.84 -2.95 8.14
C LYS A 214 8.52 -2.38 6.76
N ARG A 215 7.72 -3.09 6.02
CA ARG A 215 7.17 -2.65 4.73
C ARG A 215 5.94 -1.79 5.02
N ARG A 216 6.08 -0.47 4.95
CA ARG A 216 4.93 0.42 5.17
C ARG A 216 5.04 1.64 4.28
N PRO A 217 4.12 1.83 3.31
CA PRO A 217 3.96 3.12 2.65
C PRO A 217 3.35 4.11 3.63
N LEU A 218 3.79 5.34 3.48
CA LEU A 218 3.25 6.48 4.20
C LEU A 218 1.86 6.82 3.66
N PRO A 219 0.89 7.20 4.51
CA PRO A 219 -0.26 7.95 4.02
C PRO A 219 0.24 9.23 3.39
N LEU A 220 -0.26 9.55 2.21
CA LEU A 220 -0.07 10.86 1.61
C LEU A 220 -0.88 11.86 2.44
N LEU A 221 -0.24 12.82 3.07
CA LEU A 221 -0.89 13.95 3.75
C LEU A 221 -1.46 14.94 2.73
#